data_c158bfd99bcf78b93c28b08fb72e9f68
#
_entry.id   c158bfd99bcf78b93c28b08fb72e9f68
#
_cell.length_a   1.000
_cell.length_b   1.000
_cell.length_c   1.000
_cell.angle_alpha   90.00
_cell.angle_beta   90.00
_cell.angle_gamma   90.00
#
_symmetry.space_group_name_H-M   'P 1'
#
loop_
_entity.id
_entity.type
_entity.pdbx_description
1 polymer ?
#
loop_
_entity_poly.entity_id
_entity_poly.type
_entity_poly.pdbx_seq_one_letter_code
_entity_poly.pdbx_strand_id
1 'polypeptide(L)'
;MADVYLPSTLPPLFPGLPRHLELDAPTVADAIAELDRQWPGMRDRLVEQGPAIRPHIHVYVDQERAELDTRLDARSRVDVIAAISGG
;
A
#
# COMPACT_ATOMS: atom_id res chain seq x y z
N MET A 1 -9.53 12.18 2.58
CA MET A 1 -8.30 11.41 2.36
C MET A 1 -8.48 10.00 2.87
N ALA A 2 -7.90 9.04 2.18
CA ALA A 2 -7.95 7.65 2.64
C ALA A 2 -6.89 7.42 3.73
N ASP A 3 -7.24 6.62 4.72
CA ASP A 3 -6.30 6.21 5.76
C ASP A 3 -5.55 4.98 5.30
N VAL A 4 -4.22 5.05 5.28
CA VAL A 4 -3.37 3.95 4.83
C VAL A 4 -2.55 3.41 5.99
N TYR A 5 -2.65 2.11 6.23
CA TYR A 5 -1.90 1.40 7.26
C TYR A 5 -0.89 0.48 6.59
N LEU A 6 0.36 0.60 6.99
CA LEU A 6 1.47 -0.14 6.39
C LEU A 6 1.98 -1.21 7.35
N PRO A 7 2.54 -2.31 6.80
CA PRO A 7 3.09 -3.36 7.66
C PRO A 7 4.36 -2.88 8.36
N SER A 8 4.65 -3.47 9.51
CA SER A 8 5.82 -3.08 10.32
C SER A 8 7.16 -3.35 9.63
N THR A 9 7.15 -4.13 8.56
CA THR A 9 8.36 -4.45 7.82
C THR A 9 8.84 -3.34 6.89
N LEU A 10 7.98 -2.40 6.54
CA LEU A 10 8.34 -1.32 5.61
C LEU A 10 9.08 -0.16 6.25
N PRO A 11 8.69 0.39 7.41
CA PRO A 11 9.38 1.54 7.98
C PRO A 11 10.89 1.38 8.15
N PRO A 12 11.40 0.20 8.56
CA PRO A 12 12.86 0.04 8.66
C PRO A 12 13.60 0.21 7.33
N LEU A 13 12.91 0.01 6.20
CA LEU A 13 13.51 0.12 4.86
C LEU A 13 13.42 1.53 4.30
N PHE A 14 12.57 2.37 4.86
CA PHE A 14 12.31 3.72 4.33
C PHE A 14 12.33 4.72 5.48
N PRO A 15 13.45 5.40 5.69
CA PRO A 15 13.56 6.36 6.80
C PRO A 15 12.45 7.41 6.76
N GLY A 16 11.82 7.62 7.91
CA GLY A 16 10.75 8.58 8.03
C GLY A 16 9.37 8.07 7.66
N LEU A 17 9.26 6.83 7.18
CA LEU A 17 7.96 6.26 6.81
C LEU A 17 7.16 5.91 8.07
N PRO A 18 5.97 6.49 8.26
CA PRO A 18 5.10 6.10 9.36
C PRO A 18 4.34 4.83 9.01
N ARG A 19 3.76 4.16 10.01
CA ARG A 19 2.91 3.00 9.75
C ARG A 19 1.48 3.38 9.38
N HIS A 20 1.07 4.57 9.71
CA HIS A 20 -0.25 5.10 9.36
C HIS A 20 -0.09 6.50 8.78
N LEU A 21 -0.72 6.73 7.64
CA LEU A 21 -0.74 8.04 7.03
C LEU A 21 -2.02 8.23 6.22
N GLU A 22 -2.32 9.48 5.88
CA GLU A 22 -3.45 9.80 5.04
C GLU A 22 -2.97 10.18 3.65
N LEU A 23 -3.64 9.66 2.62
CA LEU A 23 -3.31 9.96 1.23
C LEU A 23 -4.57 10.33 0.47
N ASP A 24 -4.43 11.30 -0.43
CA ASP A 24 -5.49 11.68 -1.35
C ASP A 24 -5.22 10.97 -2.68
N ALA A 25 -5.92 9.86 -2.88
CA ALA A 25 -5.72 9.04 -4.07
C ALA A 25 -7.05 8.40 -4.48
N PRO A 26 -7.38 8.40 -5.78
CA PRO A 26 -8.65 7.83 -6.23
C PRO A 26 -8.64 6.29 -6.36
N THR A 27 -7.46 5.68 -6.42
CA THR A 27 -7.34 4.22 -6.51
C THR A 27 -6.17 3.73 -5.67
N VAL A 28 -6.12 2.42 -5.45
CA VAL A 28 -4.98 1.79 -4.75
C VAL A 28 -3.68 2.07 -5.51
N ALA A 29 -3.70 1.96 -6.85
CA ALA A 29 -2.51 2.24 -7.65
C ALA A 29 -2.02 3.68 -7.42
N ASP A 30 -2.94 4.64 -7.36
CA ASP A 30 -2.58 6.03 -7.15
C ASP A 30 -2.01 6.25 -5.73
N ALA A 31 -2.55 5.55 -4.74
CA ALA A 31 -2.01 5.62 -3.38
C ALA A 31 -0.58 5.10 -3.33
N ILE A 32 -0.31 3.98 -4.03
CA ILE A 32 1.04 3.42 -4.09
C ILE A 32 1.97 4.38 -4.83
N ALA A 33 1.50 5.00 -5.91
CA ALA A 33 2.29 5.99 -6.65
C ALA A 33 2.65 7.18 -5.77
N GLU A 34 1.72 7.64 -4.95
CA GLU A 34 1.98 8.75 -4.02
C GLU A 34 2.99 8.35 -2.94
N LEU A 35 2.89 7.13 -2.44
CA LEU A 35 3.88 6.60 -1.50
C LEU A 35 5.27 6.54 -2.14
N ASP A 36 5.34 6.10 -3.39
CA ASP A 36 6.61 5.99 -4.11
C ASP A 36 7.21 7.37 -4.36
N ARG A 37 6.37 8.38 -4.61
CA ARG A 37 6.84 9.74 -4.80
C ARG A 37 7.50 10.28 -3.53
N GLN A 38 6.95 9.96 -2.37
CA GLN A 38 7.48 10.44 -1.08
C GLN A 38 8.61 9.54 -0.55
N TRP A 39 8.54 8.25 -0.83
CA TRP A 39 9.56 7.28 -0.40
C TRP A 39 9.96 6.43 -1.61
N PRO A 40 10.90 6.93 -2.45
CA PRO A 40 11.32 6.23 -3.67
C PRO A 40 11.73 4.78 -3.41
N GLY A 41 11.23 3.89 -4.26
CA GLY A 41 11.44 2.45 -4.10
C GLY A 41 10.24 1.73 -3.49
N MET A 42 9.26 2.47 -2.96
CA MET A 42 8.09 1.87 -2.32
C MET A 42 7.29 1.03 -3.31
N ARG A 43 7.07 1.57 -4.51
CA ARG A 43 6.29 0.86 -5.52
C ARG A 43 6.92 -0.49 -5.85
N ASP A 44 8.25 -0.55 -5.95
CA ASP A 44 8.94 -1.79 -6.24
C ASP A 44 8.77 -2.85 -5.15
N ARG A 45 8.52 -2.42 -3.92
CA ARG A 45 8.26 -3.34 -2.82
C ARG A 45 6.86 -3.93 -2.85
N LEU A 46 5.92 -3.20 -3.42
CA LEU A 46 4.50 -3.56 -3.36
C LEU A 46 3.96 -4.10 -4.67
N VAL A 47 4.55 -3.71 -5.80
CA VAL A 47 4.03 -3.99 -7.13
C VAL A 47 5.10 -4.68 -7.96
N GLU A 48 4.67 -5.70 -8.69
CA GLU A 48 5.52 -6.37 -9.66
C GLU A 48 5.05 -6.04 -11.08
N GLN A 49 5.80 -6.52 -12.07
CA GLN A 49 5.42 -6.29 -13.46
C GLN A 49 4.10 -7.00 -13.78
N GLY A 50 3.35 -6.34 -14.63
CA GLY A 50 2.03 -6.81 -15.02
C GLY A 50 1.13 -5.66 -15.39
N PRO A 51 0.99 -4.56 -14.59
CA PRO A 51 1.37 -4.49 -13.18
C PRO A 51 0.37 -5.20 -12.27
N ALA A 52 0.86 -5.73 -11.17
CA ALA A 52 0.04 -6.41 -10.18
C ALA A 52 0.66 -6.28 -8.80
N ILE A 53 -0.18 -6.37 -7.77
CA ILE A 53 0.31 -6.40 -6.40
C ILE A 53 1.11 -7.69 -6.22
N ARG A 54 2.29 -7.60 -5.58
CA ARG A 54 3.13 -8.77 -5.39
C ARG A 54 2.41 -9.87 -4.62
N PRO A 55 2.68 -11.17 -4.91
CA PRO A 55 1.93 -12.28 -4.29
C PRO A 55 1.98 -12.30 -2.77
N HIS A 56 3.07 -11.83 -2.15
CA HIS A 56 3.20 -11.83 -0.70
C HIS A 56 2.67 -10.55 -0.06
N ILE A 57 2.16 -9.62 -0.88
CA ILE A 57 1.54 -8.39 -0.39
C ILE A 57 0.03 -8.50 -0.59
N HIS A 58 -0.70 -8.19 0.46
CA HIS A 58 -2.16 -8.17 0.42
C HIS A 58 -2.64 -6.78 0.75
N VAL A 59 -3.54 -6.25 -0.06
CA VAL A 59 -4.13 -4.94 0.17
C VAL A 59 -5.62 -5.14 0.39
N TYR A 60 -6.12 -4.54 1.47
CA TYR A 60 -7.55 -4.55 1.80
C TYR A 60 -8.06 -3.13 1.85
N VAL A 61 -9.20 -2.90 1.24
CA VAL A 61 -9.89 -1.61 1.31
C VAL A 61 -11.19 -1.86 2.05
N ASP A 62 -11.35 -1.22 3.20
CA ASP A 62 -12.50 -1.41 4.08
C ASP A 62 -12.76 -2.90 4.36
N GLN A 63 -11.66 -3.63 4.62
CA GLN A 63 -11.64 -5.05 4.99
C GLN A 63 -11.96 -6.01 3.83
N GLU A 64 -12.05 -5.50 2.61
CA GLU A 64 -12.23 -6.36 1.43
C GLU A 64 -10.95 -6.40 0.62
N ARG A 65 -10.62 -7.59 0.10
CA ARG A 65 -9.44 -7.76 -0.74
C ARG A 65 -9.50 -6.82 -1.94
N ALA A 66 -8.40 -6.13 -2.19
CA ALA A 66 -8.34 -5.10 -3.22
C ALA A 66 -7.26 -5.38 -4.25
N GLU A 67 -7.42 -4.77 -5.41
CA GLU A 67 -6.45 -4.79 -6.49
C GLU A 67 -5.98 -3.36 -6.77
N LEU A 68 -5.08 -3.20 -7.75
CA LEU A 68 -4.54 -1.88 -8.07
C LEU A 68 -5.61 -0.89 -8.55
N ASP A 69 -6.63 -1.38 -9.25
CA ASP A 69 -7.69 -0.53 -9.78
C ASP A 69 -8.85 -0.31 -8.82
N THR A 70 -8.77 -0.86 -7.60
CA THR A 70 -9.82 -0.66 -6.62
C THR A 70 -9.94 0.82 -6.25
N ARG A 71 -11.16 1.34 -6.29
CA ARG A 71 -11.44 2.74 -6.01
C ARG A 71 -11.36 3.05 -4.53
N LEU A 72 -10.84 4.24 -4.24
CA LEU A 72 -10.78 4.77 -2.88
C LEU A 72 -11.64 6.04 -2.82
N ASP A 73 -12.29 6.25 -1.67
CA ASP A 73 -12.96 7.51 -1.38
C ASP A 73 -12.34 8.15 -0.13
N ALA A 74 -12.90 9.28 0.28
CA ALA A 74 -12.33 10.04 1.38
C ALA A 74 -12.39 9.32 2.73
N ARG A 75 -13.17 8.27 2.83
CA ARG A 75 -13.35 7.51 4.07
C ARG A 75 -12.77 6.10 3.99
N SER A 76 -12.13 5.76 2.89
CA SER A 76 -11.55 4.43 2.73
C SER A 76 -10.44 4.19 3.73
N ARG A 77 -10.41 2.98 4.25
CA ARG A 77 -9.28 2.49 5.03
C ARG A 77 -8.54 1.46 4.18
N VAL A 78 -7.25 1.70 3.98
CA VAL A 78 -6.39 0.80 3.20
C VAL A 78 -5.43 0.11 4.16
N ASP A 79 -5.47 -1.21 4.21
CA ASP A 79 -4.54 -2.01 4.99
C ASP A 79 -3.61 -2.75 4.04
N VAL A 80 -2.33 -2.47 4.13
CA VAL A 80 -1.30 -3.17 3.37
C VAL A 80 -0.65 -4.18 4.30
N ILE A 81 -0.72 -5.44 3.95
CA ILE A 81 -0.23 -6.53 4.77
C ILE A 81 0.85 -7.28 4.01
N ALA A 82 1.99 -7.51 4.65
CA ALA A 82 3.04 -8.34 4.09
C ALA A 82 2.92 -9.72 4.71
N ALA A 83 2.62 -10.72 3.88
CA ALA A 83 2.58 -12.10 4.36
C ALA A 83 4.01 -12.55 4.64
N ILE A 84 4.24 -12.97 5.87
CA ILE A 84 5.52 -13.57 6.21
C ILE A 84 5.43 -15.01 5.71
N SER A 85 6.24 -15.35 4.70
CA SER A 85 6.32 -16.73 4.27
C SER A 85 6.71 -17.54 5.49
N GLY A 86 5.88 -18.49 5.85
CA GLY A 86 5.97 -19.23 7.09
C GLY A 86 7.23 -20.06 7.27
N GLY A 87 8.15 -19.44 6.85
CA GLY A 87 9.50 -20.01 7.13
C GLY A 87 9.45 -20.02 8.34
#